data_8d4dd9763e630d9faed7f91303f46b32
#
_entry.id   8d4dd9763e630d9faed7f91303f46b32
#
_cell.length_a   1.000
_cell.length_b   1.000
_cell.length_c   1.000
_cell.angle_alpha   90.00
_cell.angle_beta   90.00
_cell.angle_gamma   90.00
#
_symmetry.space_group_name_H-M   'P 1'
#
loop_
_entity.id
_entity.type
_entity.pdbx_description
1 polymer ?
#
loop_
_entity_poly.entity_id
_entity_poly.type
_entity_poly.pdbx_seq_one_letter_code
_entity_poly.pdbx_strand_id
1 'polypeptide(L)'
;IVASFAKRLSRLSLRATPAALVEIIPFIWNMLKHHPSCMQMIHRDWDGDHLALGPSGVQDPFDSHEPNPLFTHALESSLWEISTFGAYHLSQSSQHGKSATDGGDTHYLGSVTSFASIFAEPFTQQRYELEDFLDTTYSTMFENAIISKCKSIRRNYF
;
A
#
# COMPACT_ATOMS: atom_id res chain seq x y z
N ILE A 1 16.72 -2.53 -10.84
CA ILE A 1 16.84 -1.12 -10.41
C ILE A 1 15.47 -0.59 -9.99
N VAL A 2 14.46 -0.54 -10.87
CA VAL A 2 13.12 0.02 -10.54
C VAL A 2 12.49 -0.65 -9.33
N ALA A 3 12.54 -1.97 -9.25
CA ALA A 3 12.05 -2.74 -8.10
C ALA A 3 12.68 -2.30 -6.78
N SER A 4 14.00 -2.05 -6.78
CA SER A 4 14.72 -1.57 -5.61
C SER A 4 14.24 -0.19 -5.15
N PHE A 5 14.00 0.73 -6.09
CA PHE A 5 13.42 2.03 -5.76
C PHE A 5 11.99 1.93 -5.26
N ALA A 6 11.14 1.12 -5.91
CA ALA A 6 9.78 0.88 -5.47
C ALA A 6 9.75 0.31 -4.04
N LYS A 7 10.61 -0.67 -3.74
CA LYS A 7 10.72 -1.27 -2.41
C LYS A 7 11.22 -0.27 -1.36
N ARG A 8 12.24 0.53 -1.66
CA ARG A 8 12.73 1.57 -0.74
C ARG A 8 11.67 2.62 -0.45
N LEU A 9 10.95 3.05 -1.48
CA LEU A 9 9.87 4.02 -1.34
C LEU A 9 8.70 3.44 -0.52
N SER A 10 8.35 2.18 -0.74
CA SER A 10 7.38 1.44 0.06
C SER A 10 7.77 1.38 1.55
N ARG A 11 9.04 1.12 1.87
CA ARG A 11 9.53 1.16 3.25
C ARG A 11 9.52 2.55 3.87
N LEU A 12 9.84 3.58 3.07
CA LEU A 12 9.74 4.97 3.53
C LEU A 12 8.30 5.37 3.84
N SER A 13 7.33 4.83 3.12
CA SER A 13 5.90 5.11 3.34
C SER A 13 5.44 4.77 4.77
N LEU A 14 6.03 3.76 5.41
CA LEU A 14 5.70 3.40 6.80
C LEU A 14 5.96 4.53 7.82
N ARG A 15 6.82 5.48 7.48
CA ARG A 15 7.17 6.64 8.32
C ARG A 15 6.73 7.96 7.71
N ALA A 16 6.08 7.91 6.55
CA ALA A 16 5.66 9.09 5.83
C ALA A 16 4.43 9.73 6.48
N THR A 17 4.27 11.02 6.23
CA THR A 17 3.06 11.72 6.61
C THR A 17 1.89 11.30 5.71
N PRO A 18 0.64 11.41 6.16
CA PRO A 18 -0.52 11.05 5.32
C PRO A 18 -0.59 11.79 3.98
N ALA A 19 -0.19 13.05 3.94
CA ALA A 19 -0.10 13.82 2.70
C ALA A 19 0.90 13.17 1.73
N ALA A 20 2.09 12.82 2.22
CA ALA A 20 3.09 12.12 1.41
C ALA A 20 2.63 10.71 0.98
N LEU A 21 1.83 10.01 1.79
CA LEU A 21 1.28 8.70 1.40
C LEU A 21 0.35 8.81 0.19
N VAL A 22 -0.47 9.87 0.14
CA VAL A 22 -1.38 10.12 -0.99
C VAL A 22 -0.61 10.33 -2.31
N GLU A 23 0.63 10.79 -2.25
CA GLU A 23 1.52 10.94 -3.42
C GLU A 23 2.32 9.65 -3.69
N ILE A 24 2.89 9.05 -2.67
CA ILE A 24 3.77 7.89 -2.77
C ILE A 24 3.04 6.67 -3.34
N ILE A 25 1.83 6.40 -2.87
CA ILE A 25 1.09 5.20 -3.27
C ILE A 25 0.73 5.20 -4.75
N PRO A 26 0.13 6.27 -5.33
CA PRO A 26 -0.09 6.38 -6.77
C PRO A 26 1.22 6.39 -7.59
N PHE A 27 2.28 6.96 -7.05
CA PHE A 27 3.58 6.95 -7.71
C PHE A 27 4.13 5.52 -7.86
N ILE A 28 4.10 4.71 -6.79
CA ILE A 28 4.50 3.30 -6.86
C ILE A 28 3.61 2.53 -7.84
N TRP A 29 2.30 2.78 -7.83
CA TRP A 29 1.37 2.20 -8.80
C TRP A 29 1.80 2.48 -10.24
N ASN A 30 2.08 3.73 -10.57
CA ASN A 30 2.53 4.13 -11.89
C ASN A 30 3.87 3.48 -12.28
N MET A 31 4.82 3.37 -11.33
CA MET A 31 6.09 2.66 -11.56
C MET A 31 5.85 1.21 -11.97
N LEU A 32 4.96 0.50 -11.29
CA LEU A 32 4.66 -0.90 -11.59
C LEU A 32 3.93 -1.05 -12.93
N LYS A 33 3.05 -0.12 -13.27
CA LYS A 33 2.39 -0.06 -14.58
C LYS A 33 3.38 0.13 -15.73
N HIS A 34 4.42 0.93 -15.53
CA HIS A 34 5.48 1.13 -16.52
C HIS A 34 6.44 -0.06 -16.63
N HIS A 35 6.56 -0.85 -15.57
CA HIS A 35 7.53 -1.95 -15.47
C HIS A 35 6.84 -3.26 -15.05
N PRO A 36 6.18 -3.95 -15.99
CA PRO A 36 5.41 -5.17 -15.68
C PRO A 36 6.22 -6.27 -14.97
N SER A 37 7.54 -6.33 -15.20
CA SER A 37 8.42 -7.27 -14.49
C SER A 37 8.45 -7.07 -12.97
N CYS A 38 8.07 -5.88 -12.48
CA CYS A 38 7.98 -5.58 -11.05
C CYS A 38 6.65 -6.03 -10.42
N MET A 39 5.67 -6.46 -11.24
CA MET A 39 4.35 -6.91 -10.77
C MET A 39 4.43 -8.13 -9.84
N GLN A 40 5.45 -8.97 -10.00
CA GLN A 40 5.68 -10.10 -9.10
C GLN A 40 5.84 -9.69 -7.64
N MET A 41 6.19 -8.42 -7.35
CA MET A 41 6.30 -7.91 -5.99
C MET A 41 4.93 -7.75 -5.30
N ILE A 42 3.82 -7.76 -6.06
CA ILE A 42 2.45 -7.66 -5.53
C ILE A 42 1.74 -9.02 -5.60
N HIS A 43 1.90 -9.73 -6.70
CA HIS A 43 1.16 -10.94 -7.03
C HIS A 43 1.95 -12.23 -6.75
N ARG A 44 2.96 -12.16 -5.89
CA ARG A 44 3.67 -13.38 -5.51
C ARG A 44 2.73 -14.22 -4.66
N ASP A 45 2.35 -15.39 -5.17
CA ASP A 45 1.71 -16.42 -4.37
C ASP A 45 2.66 -16.80 -3.23
N TRP A 46 2.15 -16.72 -2.03
CA TRP A 46 2.90 -17.08 -0.84
C TRP A 46 2.89 -18.60 -0.71
N ASP A 47 3.80 -19.25 -1.41
CA ASP A 47 4.06 -20.67 -1.21
C ASP A 47 4.67 -20.84 0.18
N GLY A 48 3.92 -21.42 1.11
CA GLY A 48 4.29 -21.55 2.51
C GLY A 48 5.61 -22.27 2.81
N ASP A 49 6.25 -22.85 1.79
CA ASP A 49 7.54 -23.56 1.89
C ASP A 49 8.76 -22.62 1.97
N HIS A 50 8.62 -21.34 1.63
CA HIS A 50 9.71 -20.36 1.76
C HIS A 50 9.69 -19.59 3.09
N LEU A 51 8.82 -19.99 4.01
CA LEU A 51 8.90 -19.61 5.41
C LEU A 51 10.04 -20.34 6.11
N ALA A 52 11.28 -20.02 5.76
CA ALA A 52 12.36 -20.17 6.72
C ALA A 52 12.08 -19.16 7.85
N LEU A 53 11.15 -19.54 8.71
CA LEU A 53 10.91 -18.89 9.98
C LEU A 53 12.22 -19.03 10.78
N GLY A 54 13.12 -18.08 10.61
CA GLY A 54 14.14 -17.84 11.61
C GLY A 54 13.44 -17.49 12.93
N PRO A 55 14.11 -17.57 14.07
CA PRO A 55 13.53 -17.29 15.39
C PRO A 55 12.95 -15.87 15.52
N SER A 56 12.99 -15.04 14.49
CA SER A 56 12.51 -13.65 14.44
C SER A 56 11.38 -13.37 13.43
N GLY A 57 10.75 -14.39 12.84
CA GLY A 57 9.67 -14.18 11.86
C GLY A 57 10.15 -14.14 10.40
N VAL A 58 9.23 -13.83 9.49
CA VAL A 58 9.43 -13.79 8.05
C VAL A 58 10.56 -12.83 7.68
N GLN A 59 11.66 -13.34 7.18
CA GLN A 59 12.77 -12.52 6.73
C GLN A 59 12.52 -12.03 5.30
N ASP A 60 12.28 -10.72 5.15
CA ASP A 60 12.23 -10.06 3.86
C ASP A 60 13.62 -10.18 3.18
N PRO A 61 13.72 -10.76 1.97
CA PRO A 61 15.00 -10.91 1.28
C PRO A 61 15.64 -9.58 0.86
N PHE A 62 14.90 -8.49 0.94
CA PHE A 62 15.38 -7.16 0.54
C PHE A 62 16.48 -6.63 1.47
N ASP A 63 17.67 -6.42 0.92
CA ASP A 63 18.75 -5.73 1.63
C ASP A 63 18.62 -4.21 1.49
N SER A 64 18.29 -3.54 2.59
CA SER A 64 18.17 -2.08 2.65
C SER A 64 19.51 -1.35 2.71
N HIS A 65 20.58 -2.02 3.11
CA HIS A 65 21.92 -1.45 3.29
C HIS A 65 22.77 -1.52 2.02
N GLU A 66 22.38 -2.37 1.07
CA GLU A 66 23.07 -2.51 -0.21
C GLU A 66 22.97 -1.22 -1.02
N PRO A 67 24.09 -0.50 -1.30
CA PRO A 67 24.04 0.75 -2.06
C PRO A 67 23.72 0.54 -3.53
N ASN A 68 24.07 -0.62 -4.11
CA ASN A 68 23.80 -0.91 -5.50
C ASN A 68 22.41 -1.51 -5.68
N PRO A 69 21.48 -0.80 -6.36
CA PRO A 69 20.10 -1.26 -6.53
C PRO A 69 19.94 -2.57 -7.31
N LEU A 70 21.00 -3.06 -7.96
CA LEU A 70 20.97 -4.35 -8.67
C LEU A 70 21.09 -5.55 -7.72
N PHE A 71 21.71 -5.39 -6.56
CA PHE A 71 22.00 -6.46 -5.62
C PHE A 71 21.11 -6.48 -4.39
N THR A 72 20.10 -5.63 -4.33
CA THR A 72 19.19 -5.48 -3.18
C THR A 72 18.17 -6.61 -3.01
N HIS A 73 18.09 -7.59 -3.92
CA HIS A 73 17.09 -8.66 -3.93
C HIS A 73 15.62 -8.17 -3.91
N ALA A 74 15.37 -6.95 -4.37
CA ALA A 74 14.04 -6.33 -4.31
C ALA A 74 12.97 -7.09 -5.12
N LEU A 75 13.34 -7.72 -6.24
CA LEU A 75 12.40 -8.53 -7.03
C LEU A 75 11.98 -9.82 -6.33
N GLU A 76 12.78 -10.30 -5.39
CA GLU A 76 12.48 -11.49 -4.57
C GLU A 76 11.59 -11.14 -3.36
N SER A 77 11.52 -9.86 -3.02
CA SER A 77 10.71 -9.32 -1.95
C SER A 77 9.28 -8.96 -2.42
N SER A 78 8.39 -8.69 -1.48
CA SER A 78 7.03 -8.20 -1.74
C SER A 78 6.85 -6.76 -1.26
N LEU A 79 5.80 -6.07 -1.73
CA LEU A 79 5.41 -4.73 -1.27
C LEU A 79 4.43 -4.81 -0.08
N TRP A 80 4.75 -5.63 0.91
CA TRP A 80 3.91 -5.83 2.09
C TRP A 80 3.64 -4.54 2.88
N GLU A 81 4.54 -3.55 2.79
CA GLU A 81 4.39 -2.27 3.47
C GLU A 81 3.15 -1.52 3.00
N ILE A 82 2.85 -1.58 1.69
CA ILE A 82 1.64 -0.94 1.15
C ILE A 82 0.38 -1.66 1.62
N SER A 83 0.46 -2.99 1.77
CA SER A 83 -0.66 -3.77 2.25
C SER A 83 -1.09 -3.39 3.67
N THR A 84 -0.18 -2.86 4.49
CA THR A 84 -0.52 -2.41 5.84
C THR A 84 -1.46 -1.21 5.88
N PHE A 85 -1.53 -0.42 4.81
CA PHE A 85 -2.43 0.73 4.71
C PHE A 85 -3.82 0.37 4.18
N GLY A 86 -3.96 -0.77 3.50
CA GLY A 86 -5.17 -1.18 2.80
C GLY A 86 -6.04 -2.14 3.62
N ALA A 87 -7.36 -2.09 3.38
CA ALA A 87 -8.32 -3.00 4.01
C ALA A 87 -8.25 -4.44 3.47
N TYR A 88 -7.52 -4.71 2.39
CA TYR A 88 -7.52 -6.02 1.73
C TYR A 88 -6.77 -7.10 2.52
N HIS A 89 -5.91 -6.73 3.45
CA HIS A 89 -5.27 -7.69 4.35
C HIS A 89 -6.29 -8.50 5.16
N LEU A 90 -7.48 -7.96 5.36
CA LEU A 90 -8.58 -8.60 6.09
C LEU A 90 -9.33 -9.65 5.25
N SER A 91 -9.33 -9.52 3.92
CA SER A 91 -10.09 -10.43 3.05
C SER A 91 -9.45 -11.82 2.88
N GLN A 92 -8.14 -11.93 3.03
CA GLN A 92 -7.44 -13.24 2.96
C GLN A 92 -7.52 -14.03 4.29
N SER A 93 -7.69 -13.36 5.42
CA SER A 93 -7.88 -14.01 6.72
C SER A 93 -9.33 -14.40 7.01
N SER A 94 -10.29 -13.96 6.19
CA SER A 94 -11.74 -14.17 6.39
C SER A 94 -12.26 -15.54 6.00
N GLN A 95 -11.42 -16.47 5.53
CA GLN A 95 -11.85 -17.88 5.36
C GLN A 95 -12.09 -18.59 6.69
N HIS A 96 -11.85 -17.96 7.82
CA HIS A 96 -12.12 -18.48 9.16
C HIS A 96 -13.09 -17.56 9.96
N GLY A 97 -14.23 -17.20 9.36
CA GLY A 97 -15.47 -16.87 10.10
C GLY A 97 -15.40 -15.79 11.19
N LYS A 98 -14.62 -14.70 11.03
CA LYS A 98 -14.70 -13.55 11.94
C LYS A 98 -15.37 -12.37 11.27
N SER A 99 -16.42 -11.88 11.96
CA SER A 99 -17.27 -10.73 11.63
C SER A 99 -16.45 -9.47 11.32
N ALA A 100 -16.85 -8.76 10.27
CA ALA A 100 -16.23 -7.53 9.73
C ALA A 100 -16.35 -6.28 10.63
N THR A 101 -16.44 -6.42 11.93
CA THR A 101 -16.65 -5.32 12.91
C THR A 101 -15.46 -5.08 13.84
N ASP A 102 -14.39 -5.87 13.72
CA ASP A 102 -13.20 -5.61 14.53
C ASP A 102 -12.21 -4.77 13.70
N GLY A 103 -11.90 -3.56 14.19
CA GLY A 103 -11.10 -2.53 13.53
C GLY A 103 -9.66 -2.98 13.28
N GLY A 104 -9.50 -3.91 12.33
CA GLY A 104 -8.19 -4.38 11.90
C GLY A 104 -7.41 -3.26 11.20
N ASP A 105 -6.13 -3.26 11.41
CA ASP A 105 -5.03 -2.41 11.01
C ASP A 105 -5.13 -1.69 9.64
N THR A 106 -6.14 -0.83 9.49
CA THR A 106 -6.26 0.07 8.35
C THR A 106 -5.76 1.45 8.74
N HIS A 107 -5.22 2.19 7.78
CA HIS A 107 -4.80 3.55 8.03
C HIS A 107 -6.02 4.41 8.43
N TYR A 108 -5.86 5.29 9.45
CA TYR A 108 -6.94 6.11 10.00
C TYR A 108 -7.58 7.08 9.00
N LEU A 109 -6.89 7.42 7.91
CA LEU A 109 -7.43 8.23 6.81
C LEU A 109 -7.95 7.35 5.68
N GLY A 110 -9.25 7.44 5.40
CA GLY A 110 -9.91 6.67 4.37
C GLY A 110 -9.37 6.88 2.96
N SER A 111 -8.82 8.07 2.65
CA SER A 111 -8.17 8.33 1.36
C SER A 111 -6.91 7.46 1.16
N VAL A 112 -6.08 7.33 2.19
CA VAL A 112 -4.88 6.48 2.14
C VAL A 112 -5.27 5.01 1.99
N THR A 113 -6.27 4.56 2.74
CA THR A 113 -6.79 3.19 2.66
C THR A 113 -7.34 2.88 1.27
N SER A 114 -8.10 3.82 0.67
CA SER A 114 -8.65 3.66 -0.68
C SER A 114 -7.55 3.53 -1.73
N PHE A 115 -6.49 4.34 -1.66
CA PHE A 115 -5.36 4.23 -2.59
C PHE A 115 -4.58 2.94 -2.38
N ALA A 116 -4.36 2.51 -1.15
CA ALA A 116 -3.68 1.25 -0.89
C ALA A 116 -4.50 0.03 -1.38
N SER A 117 -5.82 0.08 -1.27
CA SER A 117 -6.72 -1.02 -1.71
C SER A 117 -6.65 -1.28 -3.23
N ILE A 118 -6.21 -0.30 -4.03
CA ILE A 118 -6.07 -0.46 -5.48
C ILE A 118 -5.08 -1.57 -5.83
N PHE A 119 -4.09 -1.82 -4.98
CA PHE A 119 -3.12 -2.90 -5.19
C PHE A 119 -3.71 -4.31 -5.03
N ALA A 120 -4.88 -4.44 -4.40
CA ALA A 120 -5.62 -5.70 -4.30
C ALA A 120 -6.48 -6.00 -5.53
N GLU A 121 -6.77 -4.99 -6.35
CA GLU A 121 -7.58 -5.12 -7.55
C GLU A 121 -6.71 -5.48 -8.77
N PRO A 122 -7.28 -6.13 -9.80
CA PRO A 122 -6.57 -6.35 -11.06
C PRO A 122 -6.09 -5.01 -11.65
N PHE A 123 -4.88 -4.99 -12.19
CA PHE A 123 -4.23 -3.79 -12.78
C PHE A 123 -4.90 -3.30 -14.07
N THR A 124 -6.21 -3.12 -14.06
CA THR A 124 -7.01 -2.67 -15.20
C THR A 124 -7.15 -1.16 -15.29
N GLN A 125 -6.96 -0.46 -14.16
CA GLN A 125 -7.14 0.98 -14.09
C GLN A 125 -6.08 1.75 -14.86
N GLN A 126 -6.44 2.97 -15.30
CA GLN A 126 -5.52 3.91 -15.94
C GLN A 126 -4.44 4.38 -14.95
N ARG A 127 -3.41 5.01 -15.49
CA ARG A 127 -2.36 5.65 -14.67
C ARG A 127 -2.94 6.83 -13.91
N TYR A 128 -2.39 7.10 -12.75
CA TYR A 128 -2.69 8.31 -12.02
C TYR A 128 -1.90 9.50 -12.57
N GLU A 129 -2.56 10.62 -12.72
CA GLU A 129 -1.91 11.90 -12.94
C GLU A 129 -1.36 12.39 -11.59
N LEU A 130 -0.05 12.39 -11.45
CA LEU A 130 0.57 12.69 -10.16
C LEU A 130 0.44 14.17 -9.78
N GLU A 131 0.23 15.04 -10.77
CA GLU A 131 0.04 16.47 -10.54
C GLU A 131 -1.18 16.76 -9.67
N ASP A 132 -2.24 15.93 -9.77
CA ASP A 132 -3.45 16.07 -8.96
C ASP A 132 -3.21 15.88 -7.45
N PHE A 133 -2.10 15.29 -7.08
CA PHE A 133 -1.76 14.97 -5.68
C PHE A 133 -0.74 15.91 -5.07
N LEU A 134 0.00 16.70 -5.88
CA LEU A 134 1.08 17.57 -5.41
C LEU A 134 0.59 18.69 -4.47
N ASP A 135 -0.65 19.13 -4.63
CA ASP A 135 -1.26 20.18 -3.81
C ASP A 135 -1.93 19.63 -2.54
N THR A 136 -1.73 18.35 -2.25
CA THR A 136 -2.34 17.71 -1.07
C THR A 136 -1.64 18.14 0.21
N THR A 137 -2.28 19.01 0.96
CA THR A 137 -1.82 19.47 2.28
C THR A 137 -2.66 18.86 3.40
N TYR A 138 -2.16 18.91 4.64
CA TYR A 138 -2.95 18.51 5.80
C TYR A 138 -4.27 19.26 5.90
N SER A 139 -4.29 20.56 5.57
CA SER A 139 -5.51 21.38 5.59
C SER A 139 -6.54 20.85 4.62
N THR A 140 -6.14 20.62 3.35
CA THR A 140 -7.05 20.10 2.32
C THR A 140 -7.56 18.69 2.65
N MET A 141 -6.71 17.83 3.21
CA MET A 141 -7.11 16.49 3.65
C MET A 141 -8.11 16.54 4.80
N PHE A 142 -7.89 17.42 5.76
CA PHE A 142 -8.77 17.60 6.92
C PHE A 142 -10.13 18.17 6.51
N GLU A 143 -10.15 19.20 5.67
CA GLU A 143 -11.39 19.78 5.13
C GLU A 143 -12.21 18.73 4.37
N ASN A 144 -11.56 17.95 3.50
CA ASN A 144 -12.22 16.88 2.75
C ASN A 144 -12.77 15.78 3.69
N ALA A 145 -12.06 15.43 4.74
CA ALA A 145 -12.52 14.45 5.73
C ALA A 145 -13.76 14.97 6.49
N ILE A 146 -13.78 16.25 6.89
CA ILE A 146 -14.95 16.87 7.54
C ILE A 146 -16.14 16.90 6.58
N ILE A 147 -15.97 17.37 5.35
CA ILE A 147 -17.04 17.47 4.37
C ILE A 147 -17.63 16.07 4.07
N SER A 148 -16.78 15.07 3.93
CA SER A 148 -17.19 13.68 3.71
C SER A 148 -18.02 13.16 4.89
N LYS A 149 -17.56 13.39 6.12
CA LYS A 149 -18.27 12.98 7.33
C LYS A 149 -19.60 13.70 7.51
N CYS A 150 -19.66 15.00 7.23
CA CYS A 150 -20.89 15.77 7.27
C CYS A 150 -21.92 15.29 6.23
N LYS A 151 -21.47 14.95 5.01
CA LYS A 151 -22.35 14.36 3.98
C LYS A 151 -22.87 12.98 4.37
N SER A 152 -22.08 12.17 5.04
CA SER A 152 -22.50 10.86 5.55
C SER A 152 -23.57 11.00 6.64
N ILE A 153 -23.35 11.91 7.60
CA ILE A 153 -24.33 12.19 8.67
C ILE A 153 -25.66 12.65 8.05
N ARG A 154 -25.64 13.60 7.13
CA ARG A 154 -26.86 14.10 6.48
C ARG A 154 -27.66 13.00 5.75
N ARG A 155 -26.98 12.01 5.15
CA ARG A 155 -27.63 10.87 4.48
C ARG A 155 -28.33 9.90 5.42
N ASN A 156 -27.89 9.82 6.66
CA ASN A 156 -28.45 8.88 7.66
C ASN A 156 -29.62 9.48 8.46
N TYR A 157 -29.90 10.76 8.31
CA TYR A 157 -30.97 11.46 9.06
C TYR A 157 -32.07 12.02 8.13
N PHE A 158 -32.03 11.79 6.84
CA PHE A 158 -33.03 12.11 5.83
C PHE A 158 -33.20 10.94 4.83
#